data_5de5c278f2719d3249281262339e737f
#
_entry.id   5de5c278f2719d3249281262339e737f
#
_cell.length_a   1.000
_cell.length_b   1.000
_cell.length_c   1.000
_cell.angle_alpha   90.00
_cell.angle_beta   90.00
_cell.angle_gamma   90.00
#
_symmetry.space_group_name_H-M   'P 1'
#
loop_
_entity.id
_entity.type
_entity.pdbx_description
1 polymer ?
#
loop_
_entity_poly.entity_id
_entity_poly.type
_entity_poly.pdbx_seq_one_letter_code
_entity_poly.pdbx_strand_id
1 'polypeptide(L)'
;MRSLFRLLAAALTFAPLPLSAQRLPAIVTPDHYDLAFAVDLAHNRFDGTETIKVRTAEPTSRIVLHALDITFHEVTIGTGAAAQKATVALDESAQTATLTVPQPIARGATEIHIRYTGILNDKLRGFYTSKGPKRSYAVTQFESTDARRAFPCFDEPAFKATFAVKLTIDRGDIAVANGKLVSDTPGPSPGGTR
;
A
#
# COMPACT_ATOMS: atom_id res chain seq x y z
N MET A 1 20.29 70.49 -20.09
CA MET A 1 19.34 69.41 -20.36
C MET A 1 19.84 68.12 -19.71
N ARG A 2 19.28 67.76 -18.54
CA ARG A 2 19.69 66.55 -17.76
C ARG A 2 18.59 65.55 -17.85
N SER A 3 18.83 64.47 -18.60
CA SER A 3 17.90 63.35 -18.76
C SER A 3 17.97 62.44 -17.57
N LEU A 4 16.87 62.33 -16.79
CA LEU A 4 16.74 61.40 -15.68
C LEU A 4 16.26 60.03 -16.24
N PHE A 5 17.13 59.07 -16.28
CA PHE A 5 16.75 57.65 -16.47
C PHE A 5 16.14 57.10 -15.17
N ARG A 6 14.84 56.85 -15.16
CA ARG A 6 14.18 56.12 -14.09
C ARG A 6 14.27 54.63 -14.38
N LEU A 7 15.12 53.91 -13.67
CA LEU A 7 15.16 52.46 -13.60
C LEU A 7 13.95 51.97 -12.76
N LEU A 8 12.99 51.36 -13.41
CA LEU A 8 11.87 50.71 -12.76
C LEU A 8 12.34 49.26 -12.43
N ALA A 9 12.72 48.99 -11.19
CA ALA A 9 13.04 47.63 -10.70
C ALA A 9 11.73 46.94 -10.40
N ALA A 10 11.32 46.02 -11.29
CA ALA A 10 10.20 45.08 -11.05
C ALA A 10 10.67 44.02 -10.06
N ALA A 11 10.29 44.14 -8.80
CA ALA A 11 10.47 43.10 -7.80
C ALA A 11 9.47 41.97 -8.07
N LEU A 12 9.93 40.87 -8.69
CA LEU A 12 9.16 39.63 -8.79
C LEU A 12 9.05 39.03 -7.39
N THR A 13 7.93 39.23 -6.71
CA THR A 13 7.61 38.53 -5.47
C THR A 13 7.27 37.08 -5.79
N PHE A 14 8.22 36.18 -5.58
CA PHE A 14 7.98 34.76 -5.56
C PHE A 14 7.16 34.44 -4.29
N ALA A 15 5.84 34.37 -4.43
CA ALA A 15 5.01 33.80 -3.38
C ALA A 15 5.28 32.29 -3.32
N PRO A 16 5.71 31.73 -2.17
CA PRO A 16 5.85 30.29 -2.04
C PRO A 16 4.46 29.68 -2.18
N LEU A 17 4.24 28.92 -3.24
CA LEU A 17 3.07 28.05 -3.36
C LEU A 17 3.17 27.05 -2.21
N PRO A 18 2.10 26.88 -1.39
CA PRO A 18 2.11 25.83 -0.38
C PRO A 18 2.24 24.50 -1.10
N LEU A 19 3.40 23.84 -0.98
CA LEU A 19 3.52 22.42 -1.30
C LEU A 19 2.69 21.68 -0.24
N SER A 20 1.40 21.49 -0.51
CA SER A 20 0.59 20.54 0.23
C SER A 20 1.13 19.15 -0.11
N ALA A 21 1.95 18.60 0.76
CA ALA A 21 2.20 17.17 0.76
C ALA A 21 0.83 16.51 0.85
N GLN A 22 0.44 15.75 -0.17
CA GLN A 22 -0.89 15.12 -0.26
C GLN A 22 -0.94 14.01 0.80
N ARG A 23 -1.47 14.35 1.98
CA ARG A 23 -1.64 13.42 3.09
C ARG A 23 -2.98 12.72 2.99
N LEU A 24 -3.02 11.46 3.43
CA LEU A 24 -4.27 10.74 3.58
C LEU A 24 -5.17 11.42 4.63
N PRO A 25 -6.51 11.36 4.45
CA PRO A 25 -7.45 11.82 5.47
C PRO A 25 -7.24 11.04 6.78
N ALA A 26 -7.08 11.75 7.90
CA ALA A 26 -6.88 11.14 9.23
C ALA A 26 -8.18 10.61 9.87
N ILE A 27 -9.28 10.54 9.11
CA ILE A 27 -10.58 10.00 9.56
C ILE A 27 -10.48 8.50 9.88
N VAL A 28 -9.61 7.78 9.15
CA VAL A 28 -9.36 6.35 9.34
C VAL A 28 -7.89 6.15 9.63
N THR A 29 -7.60 5.38 10.69
CA THR A 29 -6.23 5.06 11.11
C THR A 29 -6.05 3.55 11.25
N PRO A 30 -4.90 3.00 10.83
CA PRO A 30 -4.63 1.57 10.98
C PRO A 30 -4.19 1.24 12.40
N ASP A 31 -4.62 0.07 12.89
CA ASP A 31 -4.14 -0.53 14.15
C ASP A 31 -3.22 -1.74 13.85
N HIS A 32 -3.61 -2.56 12.84
CA HIS A 32 -2.92 -3.82 12.56
C HIS A 32 -3.12 -4.24 11.10
N TYR A 33 -2.10 -4.90 10.54
CA TYR A 33 -2.15 -5.55 9.24
C TYR A 33 -1.87 -7.04 9.38
N ASP A 34 -2.79 -7.88 8.90
CA ASP A 34 -2.56 -9.29 8.60
C ASP A 34 -2.29 -9.39 7.10
N LEU A 35 -1.04 -9.64 6.70
CA LEU A 35 -0.61 -9.70 5.30
C LEU A 35 -0.30 -11.15 4.92
N ALA A 36 -0.77 -11.60 3.76
CA ALA A 36 -0.37 -12.87 3.19
C ALA A 36 0.05 -12.68 1.73
N PHE A 37 1.24 -13.16 1.38
CA PHE A 37 1.78 -13.11 0.03
C PHE A 37 2.06 -14.52 -0.48
N ALA A 38 1.66 -14.80 -1.72
CA ALA A 38 2.09 -15.96 -2.49
C ALA A 38 3.00 -15.46 -3.63
N VAL A 39 4.29 -15.75 -3.53
CA VAL A 39 5.31 -15.22 -4.44
C VAL A 39 5.50 -16.14 -5.64
N ASP A 40 5.40 -15.59 -6.84
CA ASP A 40 5.64 -16.28 -8.12
C ASP A 40 6.83 -15.61 -8.84
N LEU A 41 8.02 -16.08 -8.52
CA LEU A 41 9.27 -15.58 -9.13
C LEU A 41 9.37 -15.87 -10.62
N ALA A 42 8.74 -16.96 -11.10
CA ALA A 42 8.80 -17.35 -12.51
C ALA A 42 8.07 -16.32 -13.40
N HIS A 43 6.99 -15.72 -12.89
CA HIS A 43 6.19 -14.75 -13.62
C HIS A 43 6.36 -13.31 -13.12
N ASN A 44 7.32 -13.05 -12.22
CA ASN A 44 7.59 -11.74 -11.62
C ASN A 44 6.34 -11.08 -11.04
N ARG A 45 5.56 -11.84 -10.28
CA ARG A 45 4.33 -11.36 -9.64
C ARG A 45 4.14 -11.99 -8.26
N PHE A 46 3.17 -11.48 -7.53
CA PHE A 46 2.70 -12.10 -6.30
C PHE A 46 1.19 -11.89 -6.16
N ASP A 47 0.53 -12.86 -5.55
CA ASP A 47 -0.84 -12.70 -5.07
C ASP A 47 -0.79 -12.25 -3.62
N GLY A 48 -1.62 -11.28 -3.27
CA GLY A 48 -1.74 -10.72 -1.93
C GLY A 48 -3.16 -10.84 -1.39
N THR A 49 -3.27 -11.16 -0.12
CA THR A 49 -4.48 -10.95 0.67
C THR A 49 -4.10 -10.21 1.94
N GLU A 50 -4.95 -9.28 2.34
CA GLU A 50 -4.73 -8.57 3.59
C GLU A 50 -6.03 -8.31 4.34
N THR A 51 -5.89 -8.23 5.65
CA THR A 51 -6.89 -7.66 6.55
C THR A 51 -6.25 -6.50 7.29
N ILE A 52 -6.81 -5.30 7.12
CA ILE A 52 -6.37 -4.11 7.84
C ILE A 52 -7.40 -3.83 8.94
N LYS A 53 -6.98 -3.93 10.20
CA LYS A 53 -7.80 -3.48 11.34
C LYS A 53 -7.61 -1.99 11.48
N VAL A 54 -8.72 -1.25 11.41
CA VAL A 54 -8.71 0.21 11.40
C VAL A 54 -9.69 0.79 12.41
N ARG A 55 -9.48 2.06 12.77
CA ARG A 55 -10.43 2.89 13.52
C ARG A 55 -10.92 4.03 12.67
N THR A 56 -12.22 4.22 12.66
CA THR A 56 -12.88 5.39 12.09
C THR A 56 -13.17 6.41 13.20
N ALA A 57 -12.74 7.66 13.01
CA ALA A 57 -12.99 8.75 13.97
C ALA A 57 -14.43 9.28 13.90
N GLU A 58 -15.06 9.15 12.74
CA GLU A 58 -16.44 9.55 12.44
C GLU A 58 -17.04 8.64 11.38
N PRO A 59 -18.37 8.60 11.20
CA PRO A 59 -18.99 7.80 10.14
C PRO A 59 -18.49 8.22 8.77
N THR A 60 -18.09 7.25 7.94
CA THR A 60 -17.60 7.50 6.59
C THR A 60 -17.98 6.38 5.62
N SER A 61 -18.29 6.74 4.38
CA SER A 61 -18.46 5.77 3.28
C SER A 61 -17.22 5.66 2.39
N ARG A 62 -16.14 6.40 2.71
CA ARG A 62 -14.92 6.44 1.88
C ARG A 62 -13.68 6.26 2.75
N ILE A 63 -12.80 5.37 2.30
CA ILE A 63 -11.46 5.18 2.87
C ILE A 63 -10.45 5.36 1.75
N VAL A 64 -9.39 6.11 1.99
CA VAL A 64 -8.31 6.32 1.03
C VAL A 64 -7.06 5.63 1.54
N LEU A 65 -6.46 4.79 0.69
CA LEU A 65 -5.19 4.10 0.91
C LEU A 65 -4.20 4.51 -0.16
N HIS A 66 -2.92 4.36 0.12
CA HIS A 66 -1.91 4.36 -0.93
C HIS A 66 -1.86 2.98 -1.60
N ALA A 67 -1.77 2.97 -2.92
CA ALA A 67 -1.58 1.77 -3.73
C ALA A 67 -0.96 2.17 -5.08
N LEU A 68 0.01 1.40 -5.53
CA LEU A 68 0.68 1.63 -6.81
C LEU A 68 1.15 0.29 -7.39
N ASP A 69 0.95 0.07 -8.68
CA ASP A 69 1.26 -1.18 -9.37
C ASP A 69 0.50 -2.41 -8.77
N ILE A 70 -0.70 -2.17 -8.20
CA ILE A 70 -1.56 -3.16 -7.58
C ILE A 70 -2.85 -3.33 -8.39
N THR A 71 -3.22 -4.56 -8.68
CA THR A 71 -4.52 -4.91 -9.27
C THR A 71 -5.44 -5.44 -8.19
N PHE A 72 -6.50 -4.71 -7.88
CA PHE A 72 -7.51 -5.11 -6.90
C PHE A 72 -8.48 -6.12 -7.52
N HIS A 73 -8.75 -7.22 -6.80
CA HIS A 73 -9.74 -8.23 -7.20
C HIS A 73 -11.01 -8.15 -6.38
N GLU A 74 -10.86 -7.96 -5.07
CA GLU A 74 -11.99 -7.90 -4.15
C GLU A 74 -11.64 -7.01 -2.96
N VAL A 75 -12.59 -6.18 -2.56
CA VAL A 75 -12.49 -5.36 -1.35
C VAL A 75 -13.81 -5.42 -0.61
N THR A 76 -13.73 -5.77 0.67
CA THR A 76 -14.87 -5.70 1.60
C THR A 76 -14.49 -4.93 2.85
N ILE A 77 -15.43 -4.17 3.41
CA ILE A 77 -15.23 -3.36 4.62
C ILE A 77 -16.33 -3.70 5.62
N GLY A 78 -15.94 -4.01 6.84
CA GLY A 78 -16.83 -4.45 7.90
C GLY A 78 -16.54 -5.85 8.37
N THR A 79 -17.29 -6.33 9.34
CA THR A 79 -17.17 -7.67 9.93
C THR A 79 -18.49 -8.42 9.89
N GLY A 80 -18.43 -9.74 9.68
CA GLY A 80 -19.60 -10.62 9.67
C GLY A 80 -20.70 -10.15 8.71
N ALA A 81 -21.94 -10.13 9.16
CA ALA A 81 -23.10 -9.74 8.35
C ALA A 81 -23.12 -8.24 7.97
N ALA A 82 -22.32 -7.41 8.63
CA ALA A 82 -22.19 -5.98 8.31
C ALA A 82 -21.12 -5.68 7.25
N ALA A 83 -20.41 -6.70 6.75
CA ALA A 83 -19.42 -6.53 5.72
C ALA A 83 -20.07 -6.07 4.40
N GLN A 84 -19.52 -5.04 3.80
CA GLN A 84 -19.99 -4.44 2.55
C GLN A 84 -18.90 -4.56 1.48
N LYS A 85 -19.31 -4.91 0.27
CA LYS A 85 -18.41 -4.85 -0.89
C LYS A 85 -18.12 -3.39 -1.22
N ALA A 86 -16.84 -3.04 -1.33
CA ALA A 86 -16.41 -1.69 -1.73
C ALA A 86 -16.11 -1.63 -3.23
N THR A 87 -16.38 -0.48 -3.82
CA THR A 87 -15.84 -0.11 -5.13
C THR A 87 -14.49 0.55 -4.94
N VAL A 88 -13.56 0.37 -5.90
CA VAL A 88 -12.22 0.92 -5.88
C VAL A 88 -12.05 1.91 -7.02
N ALA A 89 -11.64 3.13 -6.70
CA ALA A 89 -11.24 4.13 -7.69
C ALA A 89 -9.75 4.44 -7.47
N LEU A 90 -8.94 4.26 -8.52
CA LEU A 90 -7.49 4.52 -8.49
C LEU A 90 -7.19 5.93 -8.99
N ASP A 91 -6.25 6.58 -8.32
CA ASP A 91 -5.58 7.80 -8.79
C ASP A 91 -4.08 7.50 -8.89
N GLU A 92 -3.61 7.24 -10.10
CA GLU A 92 -2.21 6.91 -10.37
C GLU A 92 -1.27 8.08 -10.05
N SER A 93 -1.73 9.31 -10.25
CA SER A 93 -0.93 10.51 -10.01
C SER A 93 -0.69 10.74 -8.52
N ALA A 94 -1.71 10.49 -7.71
CA ALA A 94 -1.65 10.54 -6.25
C ALA A 94 -1.17 9.22 -5.64
N GLN A 95 -1.07 8.14 -6.43
CA GLN A 95 -0.73 6.79 -5.98
C GLN A 95 -1.69 6.30 -4.88
N THR A 96 -2.99 6.57 -5.06
CA THR A 96 -4.01 6.24 -4.07
C THR A 96 -5.12 5.38 -4.65
N ALA A 97 -5.77 4.63 -3.77
CA ALA A 97 -7.00 3.90 -4.01
C ALA A 97 -8.08 4.43 -3.05
N THR A 98 -9.18 4.91 -3.60
CA THR A 98 -10.37 5.29 -2.83
C THR A 98 -11.33 4.11 -2.80
N LEU A 99 -11.58 3.58 -1.61
CA LEU A 99 -12.55 2.53 -1.34
C LEU A 99 -13.88 3.17 -0.94
N THR A 100 -14.97 2.83 -1.63
CA THR A 100 -16.29 3.39 -1.34
C THR A 100 -17.29 2.28 -1.08
N VAL A 101 -18.03 2.37 0.02
CA VAL A 101 -19.10 1.45 0.42
C VAL A 101 -20.48 2.10 0.31
N PRO A 102 -21.55 1.30 0.07
CA PRO A 102 -22.91 1.83 -0.09
C PRO A 102 -23.48 2.51 1.16
N GLN A 103 -23.14 2.01 2.34
CA GLN A 103 -23.60 2.55 3.63
C GLN A 103 -22.42 3.03 4.45
N PRO A 104 -22.54 4.17 5.15
CA PRO A 104 -21.48 4.67 6.00
C PRO A 104 -21.05 3.64 7.05
N ILE A 105 -19.74 3.46 7.19
CA ILE A 105 -19.11 2.71 8.26
C ILE A 105 -19.27 3.55 9.53
N ALA A 106 -19.75 2.95 10.61
CA ALA A 106 -19.91 3.66 11.89
C ALA A 106 -18.54 4.02 12.49
N ARG A 107 -18.54 5.03 13.36
CA ARG A 107 -17.37 5.34 14.19
C ARG A 107 -16.96 4.13 15.03
N GLY A 108 -15.66 3.84 15.08
CA GLY A 108 -15.11 2.76 15.90
C GLY A 108 -14.18 1.83 15.13
N ALA A 109 -13.99 0.62 15.65
CA ALA A 109 -13.16 -0.39 15.03
C ALA A 109 -13.90 -1.10 13.88
N THR A 110 -13.19 -1.34 12.79
CA THR A 110 -13.68 -2.13 11.65
C THR A 110 -12.51 -2.80 10.94
N GLU A 111 -12.80 -3.60 9.92
CA GLU A 111 -11.78 -4.30 9.12
C GLU A 111 -11.97 -4.02 7.65
N ILE A 112 -10.85 -3.93 6.93
CA ILE A 112 -10.79 -3.86 5.47
C ILE A 112 -10.14 -5.15 5.01
N HIS A 113 -10.83 -5.92 4.16
CA HIS A 113 -10.30 -7.13 3.56
C HIS A 113 -10.05 -6.87 2.08
N ILE A 114 -8.84 -7.14 1.61
CA ILE A 114 -8.44 -6.90 0.22
C ILE A 114 -7.79 -8.14 -0.34
N ARG A 115 -8.20 -8.52 -1.56
CA ARG A 115 -7.50 -9.49 -2.39
C ARG A 115 -6.99 -8.79 -3.64
N TYR A 116 -5.71 -8.98 -3.94
CA TYR A 116 -5.03 -8.24 -5.00
C TYR A 116 -3.89 -9.05 -5.62
N THR A 117 -3.35 -8.54 -6.72
CA THR A 117 -2.11 -9.02 -7.34
C THR A 117 -1.16 -7.85 -7.52
N GLY A 118 0.11 -8.06 -7.25
CA GLY A 118 1.16 -7.09 -7.47
C GLY A 118 2.26 -7.61 -8.38
N ILE A 119 3.13 -6.72 -8.83
CA ILE A 119 4.25 -7.00 -9.74
C ILE A 119 5.55 -6.99 -8.94
N LEU A 120 6.36 -8.03 -9.09
CA LEU A 120 7.76 -8.01 -8.67
C LEU A 120 8.54 -7.22 -9.73
N ASN A 121 8.67 -5.91 -9.51
CA ASN A 121 9.39 -5.04 -10.43
C ASN A 121 10.91 -5.29 -10.38
N ASP A 122 11.68 -4.62 -11.25
CA ASP A 122 13.13 -4.69 -11.34
C ASP A 122 13.83 -3.36 -10.96
N LYS A 123 13.10 -2.49 -10.23
CA LYS A 123 13.56 -1.11 -9.93
C LYS A 123 14.13 -0.97 -8.52
N LEU A 124 14.38 -2.09 -7.81
CA LEU A 124 14.96 -2.16 -6.46
C LEU A 124 14.16 -1.37 -5.41
N ARG A 125 12.84 -1.32 -5.53
CA ARG A 125 11.93 -0.64 -4.61
C ARG A 125 10.57 -1.33 -4.54
N GLY A 126 9.87 -1.17 -3.43
CA GLY A 126 8.65 -1.89 -3.16
C GLY A 126 8.91 -3.38 -2.96
N PHE A 127 8.14 -4.24 -3.61
CA PHE A 127 8.41 -5.67 -3.70
C PHE A 127 8.96 -5.96 -5.10
N TYR A 128 10.19 -6.45 -5.19
CA TYR A 128 10.92 -6.52 -6.46
C TYR A 128 11.72 -7.81 -6.61
N THR A 129 12.07 -8.13 -7.86
CA THR A 129 12.98 -9.21 -8.19
C THR A 129 14.42 -8.71 -8.21
N SER A 130 15.28 -9.30 -7.37
CA SER A 130 16.73 -9.13 -7.41
C SER A 130 17.36 -10.31 -8.14
N LYS A 131 18.08 -10.05 -9.22
CA LYS A 131 18.73 -11.08 -10.03
C LYS A 131 20.16 -11.30 -9.58
N GLY A 132 20.44 -12.50 -9.05
CA GLY A 132 21.78 -12.94 -8.74
C GLY A 132 22.36 -13.82 -9.85
N PRO A 133 23.68 -14.18 -9.78
CA PRO A 133 24.35 -14.96 -10.82
C PRO A 133 23.77 -16.37 -11.01
N LYS A 134 23.17 -16.93 -9.96
CA LYS A 134 22.66 -18.32 -9.95
C LYS A 134 21.15 -18.41 -9.84
N ARG A 135 20.50 -17.41 -9.28
CA ARG A 135 19.04 -17.41 -9.02
C ARG A 135 18.50 -16.00 -8.80
N SER A 136 17.21 -15.84 -8.91
CA SER A 136 16.50 -14.62 -8.55
C SER A 136 15.96 -14.70 -7.12
N TYR A 137 15.74 -13.55 -6.52
CA TYR A 137 15.20 -13.38 -5.18
C TYR A 137 14.05 -12.39 -5.21
N ALA A 138 13.02 -12.63 -4.44
CA ALA A 138 11.99 -11.64 -4.14
C ALA A 138 12.42 -10.86 -2.88
N VAL A 139 12.54 -9.55 -2.99
CA VAL A 139 13.09 -8.66 -1.96
C VAL A 139 12.20 -7.45 -1.78
N THR A 140 12.09 -6.94 -0.56
CA THR A 140 11.34 -5.71 -0.27
C THR A 140 12.27 -4.58 0.14
N GLN A 141 11.96 -3.36 -0.36
CA GLN A 141 12.53 -2.10 0.10
C GLN A 141 11.42 -1.05 0.07
N PHE A 142 11.03 -0.58 1.24
CA PHE A 142 9.84 0.26 1.40
C PHE A 142 10.12 1.72 1.70
N GLU A 143 11.33 2.08 2.09
CA GLU A 143 11.68 3.45 2.39
C GLU A 143 11.88 4.26 1.08
N SER A 144 11.30 5.42 1.00
CA SER A 144 10.49 6.14 1.99
C SER A 144 8.98 5.90 1.84
N THR A 145 8.46 5.57 0.64
CA THR A 145 7.03 5.51 0.31
C THR A 145 6.73 4.43 -0.72
N ASP A 146 7.41 3.30 -0.62
CA ASP A 146 7.28 2.20 -1.58
C ASP A 146 6.58 0.94 -1.02
N ALA A 147 6.09 0.97 0.24
CA ALA A 147 5.24 -0.09 0.78
C ALA A 147 3.96 -0.25 -0.04
N ARG A 148 3.41 0.83 -0.57
CA ARG A 148 2.24 0.88 -1.46
C ARG A 148 2.36 0.06 -2.75
N ARG A 149 3.58 -0.38 -3.10
CA ARG A 149 3.84 -1.28 -4.25
C ARG A 149 3.80 -2.75 -3.87
N ALA A 150 3.76 -3.06 -2.57
CA ALA A 150 3.65 -4.42 -2.07
C ALA A 150 2.25 -4.74 -1.56
N PHE A 151 1.59 -3.78 -0.93
CA PHE A 151 0.23 -3.91 -0.40
C PHE A 151 -0.44 -2.55 -0.27
N PRO A 152 -1.77 -2.44 -0.46
CA PRO A 152 -2.53 -1.24 -0.17
C PRO A 152 -2.38 -0.84 1.30
N CYS A 153 -1.99 0.40 1.60
CA CYS A 153 -1.67 0.77 2.98
C CYS A 153 -1.80 2.28 3.27
N PHE A 154 -1.76 2.63 4.53
CA PHE A 154 -1.58 3.99 5.00
C PHE A 154 -0.07 4.30 5.04
N ASP A 155 0.53 4.52 3.87
CA ASP A 155 1.98 4.63 3.66
C ASP A 155 2.50 6.02 4.04
N GLU A 156 2.32 6.38 5.31
CA GLU A 156 2.82 7.61 5.91
C GLU A 156 3.43 7.33 7.29
N PRO A 157 4.53 8.00 7.66
CA PRO A 157 5.21 7.76 8.94
C PRO A 157 4.36 8.02 10.18
N ALA A 158 3.31 8.83 10.06
CA ALA A 158 2.38 9.15 11.14
C ALA A 158 1.46 7.98 11.50
N PHE A 159 1.16 7.09 10.56
CA PHE A 159 0.30 5.94 10.79
C PHE A 159 1.12 4.74 11.28
N LYS A 160 1.08 4.50 12.57
CA LYS A 160 1.76 3.36 13.21
C LYS A 160 0.79 2.19 13.32
N ALA A 161 1.28 0.99 13.00
CA ALA A 161 0.51 -0.24 13.10
C ALA A 161 1.43 -1.41 13.46
N THR A 162 0.83 -2.51 13.89
CA THR A 162 1.50 -3.80 14.04
C THR A 162 1.26 -4.64 12.80
N PHE A 163 2.13 -5.64 12.56
CA PHE A 163 2.08 -6.47 11.36
C PHE A 163 2.22 -7.95 11.71
N ALA A 164 1.37 -8.79 11.09
CA ALA A 164 1.58 -10.21 10.94
C ALA A 164 1.78 -10.50 9.45
N VAL A 165 2.84 -11.24 9.10
CA VAL A 165 3.19 -11.53 7.70
C VAL A 165 3.25 -13.02 7.50
N LYS A 166 2.50 -13.51 6.50
CA LYS A 166 2.53 -14.87 6.00
C LYS A 166 3.12 -14.87 4.59
N LEU A 167 4.13 -15.71 4.37
CA LEU A 167 4.74 -15.90 3.06
C LEU A 167 4.51 -17.33 2.60
N THR A 168 3.94 -17.51 1.42
CA THR A 168 3.87 -18.79 0.71
C THR A 168 4.92 -18.75 -0.39
N ILE A 169 5.88 -19.67 -0.30
CA ILE A 169 7.07 -19.74 -1.18
C ILE A 169 7.24 -21.15 -1.71
N ASP A 170 8.08 -21.33 -2.71
CA ASP A 170 8.39 -22.65 -3.25
C ASP A 170 9.14 -23.53 -2.23
N ARG A 171 8.93 -24.85 -2.35
CA ARG A 171 9.63 -25.81 -1.50
C ARG A 171 11.15 -25.73 -1.73
N GLY A 172 11.90 -25.57 -0.65
CA GLY A 172 13.36 -25.44 -0.69
C GLY A 172 13.86 -24.00 -0.70
N ASP A 173 12.95 -23.02 -0.84
CA ASP A 173 13.26 -21.63 -0.61
C ASP A 173 13.20 -21.29 0.88
N ILE A 174 13.79 -20.17 1.25
CA ILE A 174 13.82 -19.64 2.62
C ILE A 174 13.19 -18.26 2.60
N ALA A 175 12.25 -18.02 3.50
CA ALA A 175 11.68 -16.71 3.76
C ALA A 175 12.34 -16.08 4.99
N VAL A 176 12.63 -14.78 4.90
CA VAL A 176 13.18 -13.98 6.02
C VAL A 176 12.31 -12.73 6.14
N ALA A 177 11.91 -12.40 7.35
CA ALA A 177 11.16 -11.18 7.66
C ALA A 177 11.73 -10.50 8.92
N ASN A 178 11.34 -9.26 9.16
CA ASN A 178 11.80 -8.50 10.32
C ASN A 178 11.19 -8.99 11.65
N GLY A 179 10.06 -9.70 11.56
CA GLY A 179 9.39 -10.27 12.74
C GLY A 179 9.96 -11.64 13.14
N LYS A 180 9.62 -12.05 14.38
CA LYS A 180 9.93 -13.40 14.86
C LYS A 180 9.13 -14.43 14.05
N LEU A 181 9.80 -15.53 13.64
CA LEU A 181 9.10 -16.68 13.06
C LEU A 181 8.13 -17.29 14.07
N VAL A 182 6.86 -17.37 13.70
CA VAL A 182 5.79 -17.93 14.52
C VAL A 182 5.54 -19.39 14.16
N SER A 183 5.51 -19.71 12.86
CA SER A 183 5.30 -21.07 12.35
C SER A 183 5.94 -21.21 10.98
N ASP A 184 6.35 -22.46 10.67
CA ASP A 184 6.77 -22.90 9.35
C ASP A 184 6.08 -24.24 9.08
N THR A 185 5.17 -24.26 8.12
CA THR A 185 4.33 -25.42 7.82
C THR A 185 4.25 -25.67 6.32
N PRO A 186 4.23 -26.92 5.85
CA PRO A 186 3.98 -27.21 4.46
C PRO A 186 2.64 -26.60 4.02
N GLY A 187 2.69 -25.82 2.93
CA GLY A 187 1.52 -25.18 2.32
C GLY A 187 1.37 -25.56 0.84
N PRO A 188 0.31 -25.10 0.17
CA PRO A 188 0.22 -25.18 -1.28
C PRO A 188 1.36 -24.37 -1.89
N SER A 189 2.05 -24.93 -2.91
CA SER A 189 3.06 -24.20 -3.66
C SER A 189 2.42 -23.04 -4.42
N PRO A 190 3.08 -21.85 -4.47
CA PRO A 190 2.69 -20.79 -5.39
C PRO A 190 2.80 -21.33 -6.83
N GLY A 191 1.77 -21.16 -7.63
CA GLY A 191 1.75 -21.70 -9.00
C GLY A 191 0.97 -23.00 -9.20
N GLY A 192 0.39 -23.60 -8.17
CA GLY A 192 -0.75 -24.49 -8.30
C GLY A 192 -0.51 -25.88 -8.86
N THR A 193 0.70 -26.39 -8.92
CA THR A 193 0.94 -27.82 -9.18
C THR A 193 1.52 -28.47 -7.93
N ARG A 194 0.73 -29.36 -7.33
CA ARG A 194 1.21 -30.33 -6.36
C ARG A 194 2.12 -31.35 -7.05
#